data_9548c4a6b922de7b1049f2a84b069993
#
_entry.id   9548c4a6b922de7b1049f2a84b069993
#
_cell.length_a   1.000
_cell.length_b   1.000
_cell.length_c   1.000
_cell.angle_alpha   90.00
_cell.angle_beta   90.00
_cell.angle_gamma   90.00
#
_symmetry.space_group_name_H-M   'P 1'
#
loop_
_entity.id
_entity.type
_entity.pdbx_description
1 polymer ?
#
loop_
_entity_poly.entity_id
_entity_poly.type
_entity_poly.pdbx_seq_one_letter_code
_entity_poly.pdbx_strand_id
1 'polypeptide(L)'
;MGIKYKLKLKDLRFEYLKEYFIPFLKYFKKSKKIENYSDLKEFIQKKSAWVSQVTLYGYLKTRMGAKYVLMFEDEIFLGSINKAKWNIYSVALQDLTFYTISFLKNIRNHHDTEKANEIYFQILENEIEINKMPEEIYENAKKQFQDRYQKLNWSEYHESLPFNLSLIHISEPTRRSMI
;
A
#
# COMPACT_ATOMS: atom_id res chain seq x y z
N MET A 1 -34.55 2.90 -22.26
CA MET A 1 -33.77 3.29 -23.46
C MET A 1 -32.30 3.02 -23.16
N GLY A 2 -31.75 1.92 -23.64
CA GLY A 2 -30.35 1.54 -23.39
C GLY A 2 -29.45 2.12 -24.48
N ILE A 3 -28.53 2.99 -24.12
CA ILE A 3 -27.54 3.54 -25.05
C ILE A 3 -26.51 2.43 -25.33
N LYS A 4 -26.61 1.82 -26.51
CA LYS A 4 -25.60 0.86 -27.00
C LYS A 4 -24.46 1.66 -27.62
N TYR A 5 -23.36 1.86 -26.87
CA TYR A 5 -22.10 2.37 -27.45
C TYR A 5 -21.48 1.27 -28.32
N LYS A 6 -21.56 1.42 -29.64
CA LYS A 6 -20.72 0.66 -30.57
C LYS A 6 -19.35 1.35 -30.62
N LEU A 7 -18.35 0.78 -29.94
CA LEU A 7 -16.95 1.14 -30.13
C LEU A 7 -16.58 0.91 -31.60
N LYS A 8 -16.36 1.96 -32.36
CA LYS A 8 -15.80 1.88 -33.71
C LYS A 8 -14.27 1.78 -33.56
N LEU A 9 -13.70 0.68 -34.02
CA LEU A 9 -12.23 0.45 -34.06
C LEU A 9 -11.42 1.59 -34.68
N LYS A 10 -12.07 2.49 -35.44
CA LYS A 10 -11.41 3.69 -36.02
C LYS A 10 -11.15 4.81 -35.01
N ASP A 11 -11.76 4.79 -33.83
CA ASP A 11 -11.58 5.81 -32.78
C ASP A 11 -10.46 5.44 -31.79
N LEU A 12 -9.83 4.27 -31.97
CA LEU A 12 -8.62 3.87 -31.25
C LEU A 12 -7.41 4.58 -31.91
N ARG A 13 -7.22 5.85 -31.60
CA ARG A 13 -5.97 6.56 -31.91
C ARG A 13 -4.81 5.82 -31.27
N PHE A 14 -3.78 5.56 -32.04
CA PHE A 14 -2.54 4.87 -31.63
C PHE A 14 -1.88 5.55 -30.42
N GLU A 15 -2.20 6.80 -30.15
CA GLU A 15 -1.78 7.57 -28.98
C GLU A 15 -2.38 7.06 -27.69
N TYR A 16 -3.68 6.68 -27.66
CA TYR A 16 -4.32 6.09 -26.47
C TYR A 16 -3.77 4.70 -26.17
N LEU A 17 -3.43 3.91 -27.17
CA LEU A 17 -2.75 2.63 -26.99
C LEU A 17 -1.35 2.80 -26.35
N LYS A 18 -0.61 3.81 -26.73
CA LYS A 18 0.69 4.14 -26.10
C LYS A 18 0.51 4.57 -24.65
N GLU A 19 -0.46 5.42 -24.37
CA GLU A 19 -0.68 5.99 -23.04
C GLU A 19 -1.12 4.92 -22.02
N TYR A 20 -1.92 3.94 -22.45
CA TYR A 20 -2.41 2.86 -21.58
C TYR A 20 -1.54 1.58 -21.62
N PHE A 21 -0.98 1.23 -22.77
CA PHE A 21 -0.20 -0.01 -22.92
C PHE A 21 1.27 0.12 -22.49
N ILE A 22 1.88 1.29 -22.66
CA ILE A 22 3.29 1.49 -22.24
C ILE A 22 3.48 1.37 -20.74
N PRO A 23 2.61 1.95 -19.87
CA PRO A 23 2.67 1.67 -18.44
C PRO A 23 2.47 0.19 -18.11
N PHE A 24 1.56 -0.50 -18.81
CA PHE A 24 1.30 -1.93 -18.63
C PHE A 24 2.50 -2.80 -19.02
N LEU A 25 3.18 -2.50 -20.12
CA LEU A 25 4.41 -3.19 -20.55
C LEU A 25 5.60 -2.92 -19.60
N LYS A 26 5.62 -1.78 -18.91
CA LYS A 26 6.62 -1.51 -17.84
C LYS A 26 6.47 -2.45 -16.64
N TYR A 27 5.29 -3.00 -16.41
CA TYR A 27 5.05 -4.02 -15.38
C TYR A 27 5.71 -5.37 -15.71
N PHE A 28 5.91 -5.68 -16.99
CA PHE A 28 6.63 -6.89 -17.42
C PHE A 28 8.16 -6.71 -17.49
N LYS A 29 8.70 -5.51 -17.21
CA LYS A 29 10.12 -5.38 -16.98
C LYS A 29 10.52 -6.27 -15.81
N LYS A 30 11.48 -7.17 -16.03
CA LYS A 30 12.11 -7.98 -14.98
C LYS A 30 12.29 -7.14 -13.73
N SER A 31 11.73 -7.58 -12.61
CA SER A 31 11.90 -6.93 -11.32
C SER A 31 13.40 -6.77 -11.07
N LYS A 32 13.82 -5.57 -10.70
CA LYS A 32 15.19 -5.29 -10.30
C LYS A 32 15.56 -6.31 -9.21
N LYS A 33 16.71 -6.95 -9.33
CA LYS A 33 17.21 -7.82 -8.28
C LYS A 33 17.47 -6.98 -7.03
N ILE A 34 17.10 -7.50 -5.88
CA ILE A 34 17.40 -6.90 -4.58
C ILE A 34 18.76 -7.43 -4.17
N GLU A 35 19.79 -6.57 -4.22
CA GLU A 35 21.17 -6.96 -3.93
C GLU A 35 21.67 -6.41 -2.59
N ASN A 36 21.04 -5.33 -2.12
CA ASN A 36 21.41 -4.64 -0.89
C ASN A 36 20.18 -4.10 -0.13
N TYR A 37 20.39 -3.58 1.07
CA TYR A 37 19.33 -3.02 1.90
C TYR A 37 18.67 -1.75 1.30
N SER A 38 19.39 -0.98 0.50
CA SER A 38 18.79 0.17 -0.20
C SER A 38 17.78 -0.28 -1.24
N ASP A 39 18.10 -1.31 -2.02
CA ASP A 39 17.16 -1.91 -2.98
C ASP A 39 15.97 -2.52 -2.26
N LEU A 40 16.20 -3.15 -1.10
CA LEU A 40 15.15 -3.72 -0.27
C LEU A 40 14.22 -2.64 0.27
N LYS A 41 14.76 -1.53 0.77
CA LYS A 41 13.98 -0.38 1.23
C LYS A 41 13.11 0.19 0.12
N GLU A 42 13.69 0.41 -1.05
CA GLU A 42 12.96 0.90 -2.23
C GLU A 42 11.84 -0.07 -2.65
N PHE A 43 12.10 -1.37 -2.61
CA PHE A 43 11.10 -2.40 -2.90
C PHE A 43 9.94 -2.35 -1.91
N ILE A 44 10.23 -2.34 -0.61
CA ILE A 44 9.23 -2.29 0.47
C ILE A 44 8.37 -1.03 0.32
N GLN A 45 8.98 0.14 0.15
CA GLN A 45 8.27 1.41 -0.04
C GLN A 45 7.32 1.37 -1.25
N LYS A 46 7.83 0.96 -2.42
CA LYS A 46 7.03 0.89 -3.65
C LYS A 46 5.89 -0.11 -3.57
N LYS A 47 6.13 -1.29 -2.96
CA LYS A 47 5.10 -2.31 -2.83
C LYS A 47 4.02 -1.91 -1.84
N SER A 48 4.39 -1.29 -0.73
CA SER A 48 3.43 -0.75 0.25
C SER A 48 2.56 0.34 -0.36
N ALA A 49 3.13 1.24 -1.15
CA ALA A 49 2.38 2.26 -1.87
C ALA A 49 1.40 1.65 -2.88
N TRP A 50 1.84 0.63 -3.63
CA TRP A 50 0.98 -0.07 -4.57
C TRP A 50 -0.18 -0.79 -3.86
N VAL A 51 0.08 -1.52 -2.78
CA VAL A 51 -0.95 -2.19 -1.97
C VAL A 51 -1.96 -1.18 -1.45
N SER A 52 -1.48 -0.05 -0.91
CA SER A 52 -2.36 1.02 -0.42
C SER A 52 -3.29 1.55 -1.50
N GLN A 53 -2.77 1.83 -2.70
CA GLN A 53 -3.56 2.31 -3.82
C GLN A 53 -4.61 1.29 -4.25
N VAL A 54 -4.21 0.04 -4.49
CA VAL A 54 -5.13 -1.02 -4.95
C VAL A 54 -6.23 -1.27 -3.93
N THR A 55 -5.89 -1.31 -2.64
CA THR A 55 -6.85 -1.53 -1.56
C THR A 55 -7.84 -0.38 -1.46
N LEU A 56 -7.34 0.86 -1.45
CA LEU A 56 -8.19 2.05 -1.34
C LEU A 56 -9.14 2.19 -2.52
N TYR A 57 -8.63 2.11 -3.75
CA TYR A 57 -9.46 2.22 -4.95
C TYR A 57 -10.42 1.04 -5.10
N GLY A 58 -10.00 -0.16 -4.75
CA GLY A 58 -10.87 -1.34 -4.71
C GLY A 58 -12.04 -1.15 -3.76
N TYR A 59 -11.78 -0.64 -2.56
CA TYR A 59 -12.80 -0.30 -1.57
C TYR A 59 -13.78 0.76 -2.08
N LEU A 60 -13.27 1.87 -2.62
CA LEU A 60 -14.11 2.94 -3.17
C LEU A 60 -15.01 2.44 -4.29
N LYS A 61 -14.44 1.69 -5.23
CA LYS A 61 -15.18 1.11 -6.36
C LYS A 61 -16.28 0.14 -5.88
N THR A 62 -15.99 -0.66 -4.88
CA THR A 62 -16.96 -1.63 -4.34
C THR A 62 -18.10 -0.95 -3.58
N ARG A 63 -17.81 0.12 -2.82
CA ARG A 63 -18.80 0.82 -1.99
C ARG A 63 -19.62 1.84 -2.76
N MET A 64 -19.03 2.54 -3.70
CA MET A 64 -19.64 3.70 -4.39
C MET A 64 -19.91 3.44 -5.88
N GLY A 65 -19.46 2.29 -6.41
CA GLY A 65 -19.55 2.00 -7.84
C GLY A 65 -18.78 3.02 -8.67
N ALA A 66 -19.21 3.31 -9.88
CA ALA A 66 -18.57 4.29 -10.76
C ALA A 66 -18.70 5.75 -10.27
N LYS A 67 -19.59 6.02 -9.31
CA LYS A 67 -19.84 7.38 -8.80
C LYS A 67 -18.72 7.92 -7.90
N TYR A 68 -17.79 7.07 -7.42
CA TYR A 68 -16.70 7.53 -6.56
C TYR A 68 -15.84 8.63 -7.22
N VAL A 69 -15.75 8.63 -8.55
CA VAL A 69 -14.99 9.66 -9.28
C VAL A 69 -15.57 11.05 -9.08
N LEU A 70 -16.90 11.19 -8.98
CA LEU A 70 -17.57 12.46 -8.77
C LEU A 70 -17.33 13.03 -7.36
N MET A 71 -16.98 12.17 -6.40
CA MET A 71 -16.71 12.59 -5.03
C MET A 71 -15.33 13.25 -4.85
N PHE A 72 -14.44 13.16 -5.84
CA PHE A 72 -13.14 13.83 -5.79
C PHE A 72 -13.22 15.36 -5.91
N GLU A 73 -14.40 15.91 -6.17
CA GLU A 73 -14.67 17.34 -6.10
C GLU A 73 -15.01 17.84 -4.68
N ASP A 74 -15.28 16.91 -3.75
CA ASP A 74 -15.60 17.19 -2.35
C ASP A 74 -14.33 17.20 -1.48
N GLU A 75 -13.98 18.35 -0.93
CA GLU A 75 -12.77 18.53 -0.10
C GLU A 75 -12.80 17.69 1.19
N ILE A 76 -13.97 17.51 1.81
CA ILE A 76 -14.14 16.69 3.02
C ILE A 76 -13.87 15.23 2.68
N PHE A 77 -14.40 14.78 1.54
CA PHE A 77 -14.15 13.43 1.04
C PHE A 77 -12.67 13.23 0.73
N LEU A 78 -12.03 14.17 0.05
CA LEU A 78 -10.59 14.11 -0.24
C LEU A 78 -9.74 14.04 1.03
N GLY A 79 -10.08 14.81 2.05
CA GLY A 79 -9.43 14.75 3.36
C GLY A 79 -9.55 13.38 4.00
N SER A 80 -10.74 12.78 3.95
CA SER A 80 -11.00 11.43 4.47
C SER A 80 -10.24 10.36 3.70
N ILE A 81 -10.21 10.45 2.37
CA ILE A 81 -9.45 9.55 1.50
C ILE A 81 -7.95 9.66 1.75
N ASN A 82 -7.45 10.87 1.95
CA ASN A 82 -6.02 11.07 2.26
C ASN A 82 -5.64 10.41 3.60
N LYS A 83 -6.46 10.57 4.64
CA LYS A 83 -6.26 9.86 5.92
C LYS A 83 -6.30 8.35 5.75
N ALA A 84 -7.30 7.82 5.05
CA ALA A 84 -7.43 6.39 4.76
C ALA A 84 -6.21 5.85 4.00
N LYS A 85 -5.75 6.56 2.97
CA LYS A 85 -4.54 6.22 2.20
C LYS A 85 -3.33 6.02 3.11
N TRP A 86 -3.07 6.97 3.99
CA TRP A 86 -1.90 6.91 4.87
C TRP A 86 -2.00 5.83 5.94
N ASN A 87 -3.20 5.58 6.49
CA ASN A 87 -3.42 4.48 7.41
C ASN A 87 -3.19 3.12 6.75
N ILE A 88 -3.73 2.90 5.55
CA ILE A 88 -3.50 1.66 4.80
C ILE A 88 -2.01 1.50 4.45
N TYR A 89 -1.37 2.60 4.04
CA TYR A 89 0.04 2.59 3.69
C TYR A 89 0.93 2.21 4.87
N SER A 90 0.73 2.82 6.03
CA SER A 90 1.55 2.54 7.22
C SER A 90 1.44 1.10 7.69
N VAL A 91 0.23 0.52 7.63
CA VAL A 91 0.00 -0.89 7.96
C VAL A 91 0.63 -1.81 6.92
N ALA A 92 0.47 -1.53 5.63
CA ALA A 92 1.08 -2.31 4.57
C ALA A 92 2.62 -2.26 4.63
N LEU A 93 3.18 -1.07 4.93
CA LEU A 93 4.61 -0.88 5.12
C LEU A 93 5.13 -1.72 6.28
N GLN A 94 4.43 -1.70 7.42
CA GLN A 94 4.77 -2.47 8.60
C GLN A 94 4.76 -3.98 8.32
N ASP A 95 3.66 -4.48 7.76
CA ASP A 95 3.52 -5.91 7.49
C ASP A 95 4.55 -6.42 6.48
N LEU A 96 4.80 -5.64 5.43
CA LEU A 96 5.79 -6.01 4.42
C LEU A 96 7.22 -5.95 4.97
N THR A 97 7.52 -5.01 5.85
CA THR A 97 8.82 -4.92 6.52
C THR A 97 9.03 -6.15 7.41
N PHE A 98 8.07 -6.47 8.26
CA PHE A 98 8.15 -7.64 9.14
C PHE A 98 8.26 -8.94 8.36
N TYR A 99 7.42 -9.13 7.34
CA TYR A 99 7.46 -10.30 6.49
C TYR A 99 8.83 -10.47 5.83
N THR A 100 9.36 -9.41 5.26
CA THR A 100 10.61 -9.48 4.49
C THR A 100 11.80 -9.77 5.39
N ILE A 101 11.88 -9.13 6.55
CA ILE A 101 12.98 -9.38 7.50
C ILE A 101 12.87 -10.78 8.13
N SER A 102 11.64 -11.23 8.48
CA SER A 102 11.41 -12.60 8.93
C SER A 102 11.83 -13.63 7.88
N PHE A 103 11.48 -13.40 6.61
CA PHE A 103 11.88 -14.24 5.49
C PHE A 103 13.41 -14.29 5.34
N LEU A 104 14.08 -13.16 5.37
CA LEU A 104 15.55 -13.09 5.26
C LEU A 104 16.23 -13.81 6.43
N LYS A 105 15.70 -13.66 7.64
CA LYS A 105 16.21 -14.35 8.82
C LYS A 105 16.15 -15.87 8.66
N ASN A 106 15.01 -16.41 8.23
CA ASN A 106 14.78 -17.85 8.27
C ASN A 106 15.26 -18.58 7.00
N ILE A 107 15.15 -17.95 5.84
CA ILE A 107 15.52 -18.59 4.55
C ILE A 107 16.96 -18.26 4.15
N ARG A 108 17.48 -17.10 4.54
CA ARG A 108 18.82 -16.64 4.18
C ARG A 108 19.81 -16.61 5.35
N ASN A 109 19.39 -17.08 6.53
CA ASN A 109 20.20 -17.03 7.78
C ASN A 109 20.73 -15.62 8.11
N HIS A 110 19.95 -14.60 7.78
CA HIS A 110 20.30 -13.23 8.03
C HIS A 110 19.68 -12.76 9.36
N HIS A 111 20.41 -12.81 10.45
CA HIS A 111 19.87 -12.65 11.81
C HIS A 111 19.61 -11.21 12.26
N ASP A 112 19.89 -10.22 11.42
CA ASP A 112 19.76 -8.79 11.77
C ASP A 112 18.29 -8.32 11.69
N THR A 113 17.54 -8.57 12.77
CA THR A 113 16.16 -8.09 12.89
C THR A 113 16.04 -6.60 13.18
N GLU A 114 17.14 -5.95 13.64
CA GLU A 114 17.16 -4.51 13.90
C GLU A 114 17.00 -3.70 12.60
N LYS A 115 17.38 -4.29 11.47
CA LYS A 115 17.15 -3.69 10.15
C LYS A 115 15.67 -3.42 9.84
N ALA A 116 14.74 -4.11 10.49
CA ALA A 116 13.32 -3.81 10.35
C ALA A 116 13.01 -2.40 10.89
N ASN A 117 13.56 -2.03 12.05
CA ASN A 117 13.40 -0.69 12.62
C ASN A 117 13.99 0.36 11.69
N GLU A 118 15.24 0.15 11.26
CA GLU A 118 15.97 1.10 10.42
C GLU A 118 15.22 1.36 9.10
N ILE A 119 14.82 0.31 8.40
CA ILE A 119 14.09 0.42 7.13
C ILE A 119 12.75 1.12 7.32
N TYR A 120 11.97 0.69 8.32
CA TYR A 120 10.63 1.23 8.55
C TYR A 120 10.67 2.72 8.88
N PHE A 121 11.50 3.13 9.83
CA PHE A 121 11.59 4.53 10.24
C PHE A 121 12.16 5.44 9.17
N GLN A 122 13.20 5.01 8.46
CA GLN A 122 13.73 5.79 7.33
C GLN A 122 12.70 6.04 6.23
N ILE A 123 11.84 5.04 5.94
CA ILE A 123 10.77 5.22 4.96
C ILE A 123 9.72 6.19 5.51
N LEU A 124 9.29 6.01 6.76
CA LEU A 124 8.28 6.88 7.38
C LEU A 124 8.72 8.34 7.49
N GLU A 125 9.97 8.58 7.88
CA GLU A 125 10.58 9.92 7.93
C GLU A 125 10.57 10.59 6.56
N ASN A 126 10.93 9.84 5.52
CA ASN A 126 10.89 10.32 4.15
C ASN A 126 9.45 10.65 3.68
N GLU A 127 8.45 9.87 4.13
CA GLU A 127 7.04 10.12 3.77
C GLU A 127 6.48 11.39 4.43
N ILE A 128 6.87 11.70 5.66
CA ILE A 128 6.42 12.94 6.31
C ILE A 128 7.10 14.17 5.69
N GLU A 129 8.39 14.09 5.37
CA GLU A 129 9.14 15.20 4.81
C GLU A 129 8.73 15.53 3.37
N ILE A 130 8.71 14.52 2.49
CA ILE A 130 8.52 14.69 1.05
C ILE A 130 7.05 14.64 0.67
N ASN A 131 6.33 13.62 1.14
CA ASN A 131 4.97 13.32 0.69
C ASN A 131 3.88 13.90 1.61
N LYS A 132 4.27 14.67 2.62
CA LYS A 132 3.35 15.36 3.55
C LYS A 132 2.37 14.41 4.24
N MET A 133 2.89 13.29 4.72
CA MET A 133 2.13 12.39 5.59
C MET A 133 1.67 13.17 6.83
N PRO A 134 0.38 13.06 7.26
CA PRO A 134 -0.09 13.73 8.48
C PRO A 134 0.66 13.25 9.73
N GLU A 135 1.10 14.19 10.56
CA GLU A 135 1.90 13.92 11.76
C GLU A 135 1.20 12.96 12.74
N GLU A 136 -0.12 13.14 12.91
CA GLU A 136 -0.95 12.24 13.72
C GLU A 136 -0.82 10.77 13.29
N ILE A 137 -0.84 10.53 11.96
CA ILE A 137 -0.74 9.18 11.41
C ILE A 137 0.69 8.65 11.55
N TYR A 138 1.68 9.51 11.35
CA TYR A 138 3.09 9.18 11.54
C TYR A 138 3.38 8.69 12.96
N GLU A 139 2.95 9.45 13.98
CA GLU A 139 3.17 9.08 15.39
C GLU A 139 2.41 7.79 15.78
N ASN A 140 1.17 7.62 15.29
CA ASN A 140 0.41 6.39 15.47
C ASN A 140 1.11 5.19 14.81
N ALA A 141 1.62 5.36 13.61
CA ALA A 141 2.33 4.31 12.87
C ALA A 141 3.60 3.87 13.60
N LYS A 142 4.39 4.83 14.13
CA LYS A 142 5.58 4.54 14.94
C LYS A 142 5.23 3.70 16.16
N LYS A 143 4.23 4.14 16.93
CA LYS A 143 3.79 3.43 18.13
C LYS A 143 3.33 2.02 17.82
N GLN A 144 2.45 1.85 16.81
CA GLN A 144 1.94 0.54 16.41
C GLN A 144 3.07 -0.40 15.94
N PHE A 145 4.04 0.12 15.20
CA PHE A 145 5.19 -0.66 14.77
C PHE A 145 6.02 -1.15 15.96
N GLN A 146 6.34 -0.28 16.92
CA GLN A 146 7.11 -0.64 18.10
C GLN A 146 6.40 -1.67 18.99
N ASP A 147 5.10 -1.48 19.22
CA ASP A 147 4.27 -2.41 19.99
C ASP A 147 4.23 -3.80 19.37
N ARG A 148 4.17 -3.88 18.04
CA ARG A 148 4.17 -5.15 17.32
C ARG A 148 5.56 -5.76 17.21
N TYR A 149 6.59 -4.95 16.97
CA TYR A 149 7.98 -5.39 16.88
C TYR A 149 8.42 -6.18 18.10
N GLN A 150 8.04 -5.73 19.30
CA GLN A 150 8.38 -6.38 20.57
C GLN A 150 7.68 -7.74 20.76
N LYS A 151 6.51 -7.92 20.15
CA LYS A 151 5.67 -9.11 20.31
C LYS A 151 5.81 -10.11 19.16
N LEU A 152 6.62 -9.77 18.15
CA LEU A 152 6.70 -10.51 16.91
C LEU A 152 7.49 -11.80 17.06
N ASN A 153 6.91 -12.92 16.66
CA ASN A 153 7.66 -14.15 16.48
C ASN A 153 8.36 -14.14 15.10
N TRP A 154 9.58 -13.70 15.08
CA TRP A 154 10.39 -13.57 13.87
C TRP A 154 10.65 -14.89 13.14
N SER A 155 10.53 -16.03 13.82
CA SER A 155 10.77 -17.33 13.20
C SER A 155 9.59 -17.84 12.39
N GLU A 156 8.38 -17.41 12.72
CA GLU A 156 7.13 -17.91 12.11
C GLU A 156 6.40 -16.86 11.28
N TYR A 157 6.74 -15.58 11.42
CA TYR A 157 5.95 -14.51 10.79
C TYR A 157 5.88 -14.61 9.28
N HIS A 158 6.95 -15.07 8.61
CA HIS A 158 6.97 -15.24 7.15
C HIS A 158 6.09 -16.41 6.66
N GLU A 159 5.73 -17.35 7.53
CA GLU A 159 4.82 -18.47 7.24
C GLU A 159 3.36 -18.06 7.52
N SER A 160 3.14 -17.09 8.39
CA SER A 160 1.82 -16.55 8.64
C SER A 160 1.32 -15.79 7.42
N LEU A 161 -0.01 -15.68 7.26
CA LEU A 161 -0.61 -14.82 6.24
C LEU A 161 -0.77 -13.38 6.81
N PRO A 162 0.32 -12.58 6.86
CA PRO A 162 0.35 -11.32 7.59
C PRO A 162 -0.71 -10.33 7.11
N PHE A 163 -0.98 -10.35 5.81
CA PHE A 163 -1.94 -9.43 5.20
C PHE A 163 -3.41 -9.75 5.52
N ASN A 164 -3.74 -10.95 5.99
CA ASN A 164 -5.11 -11.31 6.36
C ASN A 164 -5.58 -10.61 7.63
N LEU A 165 -4.70 -10.40 8.60
CA LEU A 165 -5.08 -9.77 9.88
C LEU A 165 -5.18 -8.24 9.78
N SER A 166 -4.28 -7.61 9.03
CA SER A 166 -4.21 -6.14 8.93
C SER A 166 -5.23 -5.56 7.96
N LEU A 167 -5.47 -6.23 6.82
CA LEU A 167 -6.43 -5.77 5.82
C LEU A 167 -7.88 -6.03 6.21
N ILE A 168 -8.18 -7.05 7.00
CA ILE A 168 -9.53 -7.32 7.53
C ILE A 168 -9.96 -6.19 8.47
N HIS A 169 -9.07 -5.68 9.32
CA HIS A 169 -9.39 -4.55 10.22
C HIS A 169 -9.59 -3.22 9.48
N ILE A 170 -9.01 -3.06 8.28
CA ILE A 170 -9.19 -1.86 7.45
C ILE A 170 -10.49 -1.96 6.64
N SER A 171 -10.91 -3.17 6.26
CA SER A 171 -12.11 -3.40 5.45
C SER A 171 -13.41 -3.40 6.25
N GLU A 172 -13.37 -3.52 7.57
CA GLU A 172 -14.52 -3.30 8.45
C GLU A 172 -14.46 -1.91 9.09
N PRO A 173 -15.03 -0.87 8.45
CA PRO A 173 -15.35 0.34 9.19
C PRO A 173 -16.32 -0.09 10.29
N THR A 174 -15.94 0.18 11.52
CA THR A 174 -16.74 -0.08 12.72
C THR A 174 -18.20 0.25 12.46
N ARG A 175 -19.05 -0.76 12.37
CA ARG A 175 -20.53 -0.64 12.27
C ARG A 175 -21.16 0.15 13.44
N ARG A 176 -20.34 0.70 14.34
CA ARG A 176 -20.75 1.39 15.57
C ARG A 176 -20.86 2.91 15.46
N SER A 177 -20.58 3.52 14.33
CA SER A 177 -20.68 4.99 14.18
C SER A 177 -21.67 5.46 13.10
N MET A 178 -22.64 4.60 12.72
CA MET A 178 -23.76 5.01 11.87
C MET A 178 -25.09 4.57 12.50
N ILE A 179 -25.38 5.06 13.71
CA ILE A 179 -26.75 5.15 14.24
C ILE A 179 -26.86 6.53 14.89
#